data_e0f84407c3a7fec702d1177db8754966
#
_entry.id   e0f84407c3a7fec702d1177db8754966
#
_cell.length_a   1.000
_cell.length_b   1.000
_cell.length_c   1.000
_cell.angle_alpha   90.00
_cell.angle_beta   90.00
_cell.angle_gamma   90.00
#
_symmetry.space_group_name_H-M   'P 1'
#
loop_
_entity.id
_entity.type
_entity.pdbx_description
1 polymer ?
#
loop_
_entity_poly.entity_id
_entity_poly.type
_entity_poly.pdbx_seq_one_letter_code
_entity_poly.pdbx_strand_id
1 'polypeptide(L)'
;MKHQVYIGIGSNQGDRLEQIQKAIQLISERVGNVVRQSSIIETKPWGFTSGNLFLNGAILVESDLKPREILEITKQIERELGRVYKGTAYRDRTIDIDILLYDDYNIDTPDFQIPHPLMFERDFVMIPLREIYPEIKNPAK
;
A
#
# COMPACT_ATOMS: atom_id res chain seq x y z
N MET A 1 -18.35 4.35 -12.69
CA MET A 1 -18.04 2.92 -12.57
C MET A 1 -17.07 2.70 -11.43
N LYS A 2 -17.33 1.74 -10.57
CA LYS A 2 -16.45 1.48 -9.42
C LYS A 2 -15.33 0.53 -9.79
N HIS A 3 -14.10 0.97 -9.55
CA HIS A 3 -12.91 0.15 -9.74
C HIS A 3 -12.52 -0.49 -8.41
N GLN A 4 -11.99 -1.71 -8.49
CA GLN A 4 -11.51 -2.45 -7.32
C GLN A 4 -10.02 -2.20 -7.16
N VAL A 5 -9.63 -1.51 -6.09
CA VAL A 5 -8.24 -1.08 -5.87
C VAL A 5 -7.71 -1.71 -4.60
N TYR A 6 -6.66 -2.52 -4.71
CA TYR A 6 -5.99 -3.10 -3.55
C TYR A 6 -4.77 -2.23 -3.20
N ILE A 7 -4.68 -1.83 -1.95
CA ILE A 7 -3.64 -0.91 -1.47
C ILE A 7 -2.96 -1.53 -0.26
N GLY A 8 -1.63 -1.54 -0.27
CA GLY A 8 -0.80 -1.94 0.87
C GLY A 8 -0.40 -0.71 1.67
N ILE A 9 -0.41 -0.83 2.99
CA ILE A 9 -0.07 0.27 3.89
C ILE A 9 0.90 -0.23 4.95
N GLY A 10 1.99 0.51 5.18
CA GLY A 10 2.98 0.15 6.18
C GLY A 10 3.55 1.35 6.91
N SER A 11 4.08 1.10 8.10
CA SER A 11 4.74 2.12 8.92
C SER A 11 5.75 1.45 9.85
N ASN A 12 6.95 2.05 10.01
CA ASN A 12 7.93 1.57 11.00
C ASN A 12 8.55 2.69 11.83
N GLN A 13 7.93 3.87 11.84
CA GLN A 13 8.38 5.00 12.67
C GLN A 13 7.21 5.67 13.36
N GLY A 14 7.44 6.17 14.57
CA GLY A 14 6.44 6.87 15.35
C GLY A 14 5.34 5.94 15.86
N ASP A 15 4.14 6.46 16.00
CA ASP A 15 2.98 5.65 16.37
C ASP A 15 2.46 4.93 15.13
N ARG A 16 3.00 3.75 14.87
CA ARG A 16 2.78 3.00 13.64
C ARG A 16 1.30 2.71 13.39
N LEU A 17 0.59 2.24 14.39
CA LEU A 17 -0.83 1.90 14.24
C LEU A 17 -1.67 3.14 13.97
N GLU A 18 -1.43 4.22 14.71
CA GLU A 18 -2.13 5.48 14.48
C GLU A 18 -1.90 6.02 13.07
N GLN A 19 -0.66 5.94 12.58
CA GLN A 19 -0.34 6.38 11.23
C GLN A 19 -1.10 5.57 10.17
N ILE A 20 -1.18 4.25 10.34
CA ILE A 20 -1.92 3.39 9.42
C ILE A 20 -3.41 3.73 9.46
N GLN A 21 -3.98 3.90 10.66
CA GLN A 21 -5.40 4.25 10.81
C GLN A 21 -5.74 5.60 10.18
N LYS A 22 -4.87 6.59 10.36
CA LYS A 22 -5.04 7.90 9.71
C LYS A 22 -4.97 7.79 8.20
N ALA A 23 -4.03 7.00 7.67
CA ALA A 23 -3.91 6.80 6.23
C ALA A 23 -5.19 6.17 5.66
N ILE A 24 -5.72 5.13 6.31
CA ILE A 24 -6.96 4.47 5.88
C ILE A 24 -8.12 5.48 5.90
N GLN A 25 -8.23 6.29 6.94
CA GLN A 25 -9.27 7.31 7.03
C GLN A 25 -9.18 8.31 5.87
N LEU A 26 -7.99 8.83 5.58
CA LEU A 26 -7.79 9.79 4.49
C LEU A 26 -8.07 9.16 3.13
N ILE A 27 -7.71 7.89 2.96
CA ILE A 27 -8.04 7.14 1.74
C ILE A 27 -9.56 7.02 1.59
N SER A 28 -10.27 6.71 2.67
CA SER A 28 -11.73 6.59 2.63
C SER A 28 -12.41 7.91 2.28
N GLU A 29 -11.81 9.03 2.64
CA GLU A 29 -12.36 10.37 2.37
C GLU A 29 -12.03 10.86 0.96
N ARG A 30 -10.86 10.50 0.42
CA ARG A 30 -10.32 11.12 -0.79
C ARG A 30 -10.25 10.19 -2.00
N VAL A 31 -10.22 8.89 -1.80
CA VAL A 31 -10.05 7.91 -2.88
C VAL A 31 -11.35 7.16 -3.17
N GLY A 32 -11.95 6.59 -2.15
CA GLY A 32 -13.17 5.83 -2.31
C GLY A 32 -13.53 5.04 -1.07
N ASN A 33 -14.53 4.17 -1.21
CA ASN A 33 -15.06 3.41 -0.09
C ASN A 33 -14.17 2.21 0.24
N VAL A 34 -13.70 2.13 1.49
CA VAL A 34 -12.93 0.99 1.98
C VAL A 34 -13.91 -0.15 2.31
N VAL A 35 -13.91 -1.20 1.50
CA VAL A 35 -14.87 -2.30 1.65
C VAL A 35 -14.32 -3.51 2.38
N ARG A 36 -12.99 -3.66 2.42
CA ARG A 36 -12.32 -4.73 3.18
C ARG A 36 -11.02 -4.21 3.77
N GLN A 37 -10.66 -4.73 4.94
CA GLN A 37 -9.39 -4.46 5.59
C GLN A 37 -8.82 -5.76 6.13
N SER A 38 -7.52 -5.97 5.93
CA SER A 38 -6.82 -7.10 6.53
C SER A 38 -6.52 -6.81 8.02
N SER A 39 -6.09 -7.83 8.73
CA SER A 39 -5.42 -7.61 10.02
C SER A 39 -4.08 -6.92 9.78
N ILE A 40 -3.55 -6.28 10.82
CA ILE A 40 -2.25 -5.62 10.77
C ILE A 40 -1.22 -6.61 11.31
N ILE A 41 -0.15 -6.82 10.56
CA ILE A 41 0.94 -7.72 10.95
C ILE A 41 2.24 -6.95 11.16
N GLU A 42 3.11 -7.49 12.01
CA GLU A 42 4.43 -6.93 12.25
C GLU A 42 5.47 -7.72 11.47
N THR A 43 6.32 -7.03 10.71
CA THR A 43 7.31 -7.65 9.84
C THR A 43 8.66 -6.97 9.93
N LYS A 44 9.72 -7.68 9.52
CA LYS A 44 11.06 -7.12 9.43
C LYS A 44 11.17 -6.21 8.20
N PRO A 45 12.06 -5.19 8.22
CA PRO A 45 12.32 -4.38 7.04
C PRO A 45 12.78 -5.23 5.86
N TRP A 46 12.32 -4.85 4.66
CA TRP A 46 12.68 -5.54 3.41
C TRP A 46 13.59 -4.62 2.59
N GLY A 47 14.76 -5.15 2.19
CA GLY A 47 15.70 -4.42 1.36
C GLY A 47 16.66 -3.49 2.11
N PHE A 48 16.58 -3.44 3.45
CA PHE A 48 17.52 -2.66 4.28
C PHE A 48 17.54 -3.21 5.71
N THR A 49 18.53 -2.80 6.48
CA THR A 49 18.67 -3.20 7.89
C THR A 49 18.19 -2.06 8.79
N SER A 50 17.33 -2.39 9.73
CA SER A 50 16.82 -1.42 10.71
C SER A 50 16.42 -2.17 11.97
N GLY A 51 16.53 -1.50 13.14
CA GLY A 51 15.98 -2.00 14.39
C GLY A 51 14.47 -1.82 14.50
N ASN A 52 13.85 -1.10 13.58
CA ASN A 52 12.42 -0.80 13.61
C ASN A 52 11.63 -1.79 12.75
N LEU A 53 10.70 -2.49 13.36
CA LEU A 53 9.80 -3.40 12.64
C LEU A 53 8.66 -2.61 11.99
N PHE A 54 8.20 -3.08 10.84
CA PHE A 54 7.03 -2.52 10.16
C PHE A 54 5.74 -3.11 10.74
N LEU A 55 4.70 -2.28 10.80
CA LEU A 55 3.33 -2.78 10.78
C LEU A 55 2.82 -2.66 9.35
N ASN A 56 2.18 -3.71 8.85
CA ASN A 56 1.68 -3.77 7.48
C ASN A 56 0.25 -4.28 7.44
N GLY A 57 -0.53 -3.74 6.51
CA GLY A 57 -1.88 -4.20 6.23
C GLY A 57 -2.24 -3.96 4.78
N ALA A 58 -3.39 -4.46 4.37
CA ALA A 58 -3.94 -4.25 3.04
C ALA A 58 -5.41 -3.88 3.13
N ILE A 59 -5.87 -3.08 2.17
CA ILE A 59 -7.27 -2.68 2.08
C ILE A 59 -7.75 -2.84 0.63
N LEU A 60 -9.06 -3.08 0.50
CA LEU A 60 -9.75 -3.03 -0.79
C LEU A 60 -10.62 -1.79 -0.82
N VAL A 61 -10.42 -0.96 -1.82
CA VAL A 61 -11.14 0.30 -2.00
C VAL A 61 -11.92 0.25 -3.31
N GLU A 62 -13.19 0.64 -3.25
CA GLU A 62 -13.98 0.88 -4.45
C GLU A 62 -13.90 2.37 -4.78
N SER A 63 -13.43 2.70 -6.00
CA SER A 63 -13.15 4.08 -6.38
C SER A 63 -13.62 4.37 -7.81
N ASP A 64 -14.05 5.59 -8.05
CA ASP A 64 -14.35 6.10 -9.38
C ASP A 64 -13.14 6.77 -10.04
N LEU A 65 -12.03 6.88 -9.31
CA LEU A 65 -10.85 7.60 -9.76
C LEU A 65 -9.98 6.75 -10.68
N LYS A 66 -9.21 7.43 -11.54
CA LYS A 66 -8.22 6.78 -12.41
C LYS A 66 -6.98 6.40 -11.61
N PRO A 67 -6.18 5.43 -12.08
CA PRO A 67 -5.00 4.98 -11.32
C PRO A 67 -4.04 6.11 -10.94
N ARG A 68 -3.72 7.01 -11.86
CA ARG A 68 -2.80 8.12 -11.56
C ARG A 68 -3.38 9.15 -10.61
N GLU A 69 -4.68 9.34 -10.62
CA GLU A 69 -5.34 10.22 -9.64
C GLU A 69 -5.17 9.64 -8.23
N ILE A 70 -5.35 8.32 -8.09
CA ILE A 70 -5.17 7.65 -6.81
C ILE A 70 -3.71 7.74 -6.37
N LEU A 71 -2.76 7.55 -7.29
CA LEU A 71 -1.34 7.65 -7.00
C LEU A 71 -0.97 9.03 -6.44
N GLU A 72 -1.47 10.09 -7.05
CA GLU A 72 -1.21 11.47 -6.58
C GLU A 72 -1.79 11.70 -5.19
N ILE A 73 -3.00 11.21 -4.94
CA ILE A 73 -3.66 11.35 -3.64
C ILE A 73 -2.89 10.58 -2.56
N THR A 74 -2.49 9.35 -2.83
CA THR A 74 -1.75 8.55 -1.85
C THR A 74 -0.40 9.16 -1.53
N LYS A 75 0.29 9.71 -2.50
CA LYS A 75 1.56 10.43 -2.27
C LYS A 75 1.35 11.69 -1.44
N GLN A 76 0.26 12.41 -1.68
CA GLN A 76 -0.09 13.58 -0.88
C GLN A 76 -0.37 13.19 0.57
N ILE A 77 -1.10 12.09 0.79
CA ILE A 77 -1.38 11.56 2.13
C ILE A 77 -0.07 11.22 2.84
N GLU A 78 0.85 10.54 2.15
CA GLU A 78 2.16 10.21 2.72
C GLU A 78 2.90 11.46 3.18
N ARG A 79 2.90 12.52 2.39
CA ARG A 79 3.54 13.78 2.77
C ARG A 79 2.87 14.44 3.97
N GLU A 80 1.55 14.44 4.01
CA GLU A 80 0.78 15.00 5.13
C GLU A 80 1.05 14.25 6.43
N LEU A 81 1.33 12.96 6.35
CA LEU A 81 1.63 12.12 7.52
C LEU A 81 3.12 12.08 7.86
N GLY A 82 3.92 12.92 7.21
CA GLY A 82 5.30 13.17 7.59
C GLY A 82 6.37 12.39 6.84
N ARG A 83 6.02 11.69 5.75
CA ARG A 83 7.02 11.00 4.94
C ARG A 83 7.88 12.00 4.18
N VAL A 84 9.21 11.82 4.25
CA VAL A 84 10.17 12.64 3.52
C VAL A 84 10.79 11.78 2.41
N TYR A 85 10.67 12.25 1.16
CA TYR A 85 11.23 11.56 0.00
C TYR A 85 12.65 12.05 -0.26
N LYS A 86 13.64 11.20 0.01
CA LYS A 86 15.06 11.50 -0.24
C LYS A 86 15.71 10.30 -0.90
N GLY A 87 15.98 10.40 -2.20
CA GLY A 87 16.61 9.33 -2.96
C GLY A 87 15.67 8.16 -3.20
N THR A 88 16.24 7.02 -3.62
CA THR A 88 15.49 5.83 -4.01
C THR A 88 15.72 4.65 -3.07
N ALA A 89 16.61 4.79 -2.07
CA ALA A 89 16.91 3.68 -1.15
C ALA A 89 15.78 3.40 -0.20
N TYR A 90 15.58 2.13 0.14
CA TYR A 90 14.64 1.73 1.18
C TYR A 90 15.14 2.24 2.53
N ARG A 91 14.23 2.74 3.36
CA ARG A 91 14.56 3.30 4.68
C ARG A 91 13.34 3.28 5.59
N ASP A 92 13.57 3.59 6.86
CA ASP A 92 12.49 3.78 7.82
C ASP A 92 11.57 4.91 7.37
N ARG A 93 10.25 4.75 7.58
CA ARG A 93 9.26 5.74 7.14
C ARG A 93 8.04 5.71 8.03
N THR A 94 7.46 6.90 8.24
CA THR A 94 6.24 7.05 9.05
C THR A 94 5.06 6.36 8.40
N ILE A 95 4.96 6.42 7.07
CA ILE A 95 3.88 5.78 6.32
C ILE A 95 4.35 5.45 4.90
N ASP A 96 3.87 4.32 4.41
CA ASP A 96 4.10 3.86 3.05
C ASP A 96 2.79 3.35 2.49
N ILE A 97 2.36 3.89 1.36
CA ILE A 97 1.10 3.53 0.73
C ILE A 97 1.39 3.09 -0.70
N ASP A 98 1.15 1.82 -1.00
CA ASP A 98 1.41 1.26 -2.33
C ASP A 98 0.12 0.79 -2.97
N ILE A 99 -0.12 1.24 -4.21
CA ILE A 99 -1.21 0.70 -5.02
C ILE A 99 -0.73 -0.63 -5.58
N LEU A 100 -1.37 -1.72 -5.16
CA LEU A 100 -0.97 -3.08 -5.52
C LEU A 100 -1.64 -3.53 -6.82
N LEU A 101 -2.96 -3.38 -6.88
CA LEU A 101 -3.79 -3.80 -8.01
C LEU A 101 -4.89 -2.79 -8.25
N TYR A 102 -5.28 -2.64 -9.52
CA TYR A 102 -6.39 -1.80 -9.93
C TYR A 102 -7.17 -2.57 -10.99
N ASP A 103 -8.29 -3.20 -10.61
CA ASP A 103 -9.02 -4.16 -11.44
C ASP A 103 -8.03 -5.19 -12.03
N ASP A 104 -8.10 -5.46 -13.33
CA ASP A 104 -7.16 -6.31 -14.05
C ASP A 104 -6.19 -5.50 -14.93
N TYR A 105 -5.99 -4.23 -14.61
CA TYR A 105 -5.13 -3.33 -15.37
C TYR A 105 -3.67 -3.73 -15.29
N ASN A 106 -2.97 -3.52 -16.41
CA ASN A 106 -1.52 -3.63 -16.47
C ASN A 106 -0.97 -2.26 -16.85
N ILE A 107 -0.21 -1.66 -15.95
CA ILE A 107 0.42 -0.35 -16.17
C ILE A 107 1.91 -0.54 -15.98
N ASP A 108 2.70 -0.10 -16.97
CA ASP A 108 4.15 -0.23 -16.93
C ASP A 108 4.79 1.07 -17.42
N THR A 109 5.00 1.99 -16.49
CA THR A 109 5.69 3.25 -16.73
C THR A 109 6.88 3.36 -15.77
N PRO A 110 7.86 4.24 -16.01
CA PRO A 110 9.02 4.36 -15.13
C PRO A 110 8.69 4.66 -13.66
N ASP A 111 7.60 5.38 -13.41
CA ASP A 111 7.23 5.84 -12.06
C ASP A 111 6.02 5.12 -11.48
N PHE A 112 5.36 4.25 -12.25
CA PHE A 112 4.11 3.63 -11.79
C PHE A 112 3.86 2.32 -12.52
N GLN A 113 3.75 1.24 -11.74
CA GLN A 113 3.52 -0.11 -12.27
C GLN A 113 2.39 -0.80 -11.52
N ILE A 114 1.47 -1.41 -12.27
CA ILE A 114 0.39 -2.26 -11.75
C ILE A 114 0.33 -3.54 -12.58
N PRO A 115 0.38 -4.73 -11.99
CA PRO A 115 0.55 -5.00 -10.54
C PRO A 115 1.85 -4.42 -10.00
N HIS A 116 1.84 -4.05 -8.71
CA HIS A 116 3.04 -3.49 -8.08
C HIS A 116 4.21 -4.45 -8.26
N PRO A 117 5.39 -3.97 -8.71
CA PRO A 117 6.54 -4.84 -8.92
C PRO A 117 7.00 -5.45 -7.60
N LEU A 118 7.48 -6.69 -7.64
CA LEU A 118 7.98 -7.43 -6.50
C LEU A 118 6.93 -7.79 -5.42
N MET A 119 5.66 -7.39 -5.58
CA MET A 119 4.65 -7.66 -4.54
C MET A 119 4.54 -9.16 -4.21
N PHE A 120 4.62 -10.02 -5.22
CA PHE A 120 4.49 -11.45 -5.04
C PHE A 120 5.69 -12.09 -4.33
N GLU A 121 6.80 -11.38 -4.21
CA GLU A 121 8.00 -11.81 -3.52
C GLU A 121 8.07 -11.30 -2.08
N ARG A 122 7.09 -10.50 -1.65
CA ARG A 122 7.11 -9.80 -0.35
C ARG A 122 6.02 -10.34 0.56
N ASP A 123 6.40 -11.12 1.56
CA ASP A 123 5.45 -11.68 2.52
C ASP A 123 4.67 -10.58 3.25
N PHE A 124 5.31 -9.45 3.53
CA PHE A 124 4.65 -8.34 4.23
C PHE A 124 3.52 -7.71 3.38
N VAL A 125 3.51 -7.96 2.07
CA VAL A 125 2.43 -7.56 1.17
C VAL A 125 1.44 -8.71 1.02
N MET A 126 1.93 -9.89 0.71
CA MET A 126 1.06 -11.02 0.33
C MET A 126 0.27 -11.62 1.48
N ILE A 127 0.83 -11.62 2.71
CA ILE A 127 0.10 -12.17 3.86
C ILE A 127 -1.17 -11.36 4.13
N PRO A 128 -1.11 -10.02 4.33
CA PRO A 128 -2.35 -9.25 4.50
C PRO A 128 -3.23 -9.26 3.27
N LEU A 129 -2.66 -9.22 2.08
CA LEU A 129 -3.46 -9.19 0.85
C LEU A 129 -4.30 -10.45 0.68
N ARG A 130 -3.74 -11.62 1.00
CA ARG A 130 -4.48 -12.89 0.90
C ARG A 130 -5.67 -12.99 1.85
N GLU A 131 -5.66 -12.25 2.95
CA GLU A 131 -6.83 -12.20 3.84
C GLU A 131 -8.05 -11.60 3.16
N ILE A 132 -7.82 -10.60 2.31
CA ILE A 132 -8.92 -9.88 1.64
C ILE A 132 -9.08 -10.25 0.17
N TYR A 133 -8.14 -11.02 -0.37
CA TYR A 133 -8.17 -11.52 -1.75
C TYR A 133 -7.57 -12.94 -1.78
N PRO A 134 -8.29 -13.96 -1.22
CA PRO A 134 -7.74 -15.32 -1.13
C PRO A 134 -7.42 -15.97 -2.47
N GLU A 135 -8.13 -15.56 -3.55
CA GLU A 135 -7.98 -16.14 -4.89
C GLU A 135 -6.79 -15.58 -5.66
N ILE A 136 -6.05 -14.62 -5.10
CA ILE A 136 -4.93 -14.01 -5.83
C ILE A 136 -3.89 -15.04 -6.20
N LYS A 137 -3.41 -14.99 -7.46
CA LYS A 137 -2.40 -15.91 -7.98
C LYS A 137 -1.20 -15.14 -8.47
N ASN A 138 -0.01 -15.69 -8.20
CA ASN A 138 1.22 -15.15 -8.76
C ASN A 138 1.29 -15.51 -10.26
N PRO A 139 1.28 -14.52 -11.17
CA PRO A 139 1.30 -14.81 -12.60
C PRO A 139 2.59 -15.49 -13.09
N ALA A 140 3.65 -15.48 -12.27
CA ALA A 140 4.90 -16.17 -12.61
C ALA A 140 4.87 -17.68 -12.32
N LYS A 141 3.77 -18.20 -11.80
CA LYS A 141 3.63 -19.62 -11.45
C LYS A 141 2.55 -20.30 -12.27
#